data_2460b7405643aea93cd60ba3aff3cc0d
#
_entry.id   2460b7405643aea93cd60ba3aff3cc0d
#
_cell.length_a   1.000
_cell.length_b   1.000
_cell.length_c   1.000
_cell.angle_alpha   90.00
_cell.angle_beta   90.00
_cell.angle_gamma   90.00
#
_symmetry.space_group_name_H-M   'P 1'
#
loop_
_entity.id
_entity.type
_entity.pdbx_description
1 polymer ?
#
loop_
_entity_poly.entity_id
_entity_poly.type
_entity_poly.pdbx_seq_one_letter_code
_entity_poly.pdbx_strand_id
1 'polypeptide(L)'
;ERLTPVLRELAPLAGRFRDAGHRLYLVGGTVRDLFVASGRDDFDLDLTTDARPPEIKRCLEGWADAIWTQGEKFGTIGAQVRDRDSGFERTYEITTFRAEAYTDESRKPHVVFADEIEADLSRRDFTVNAMALELTGEDDVPTLLDPFDGAVDLATRVLRTPIGPEISFSDDPLRMLRAARFIAGYQLSPTPELVEAVREMAPRLEIVSAERIRDELDKLLVVDHPAAGLWFLVDTGLADQFLPELPAMRL
;
A
#
# COMPACT_ATOMS: atom_id res chain seq x y z
N GLU A 1 2.88 13.60 17.83
CA GLU A 1 2.41 12.79 18.99
C GLU A 1 2.00 11.37 18.58
N ARG A 2 1.28 11.15 17.45
CA ARG A 2 0.84 9.81 16.97
C ARG A 2 1.99 8.94 16.49
N LEU A 3 3.03 9.52 15.94
CA LEU A 3 4.19 8.80 15.40
C LEU A 3 5.05 8.18 16.52
N THR A 4 5.15 8.84 17.65
CA THR A 4 6.04 8.44 18.75
C THR A 4 5.81 7.01 19.26
N PRO A 5 4.55 6.54 19.48
CA PRO A 5 4.33 5.15 19.88
C PRO A 5 4.80 4.14 18.82
N VAL A 6 4.51 4.40 17.54
CA VAL A 6 4.90 3.53 16.42
C VAL A 6 6.42 3.46 16.29
N LEU A 7 7.10 4.61 16.36
CA LEU A 7 8.57 4.65 16.31
C LEU A 7 9.21 3.90 17.47
N ARG A 8 8.70 4.11 18.70
CA ARG A 8 9.20 3.42 19.88
C ARG A 8 9.02 1.90 19.76
N GLU A 9 7.90 1.45 19.22
CA GLU A 9 7.63 0.04 18.97
C GLU A 9 8.60 -0.56 17.94
N LEU A 10 8.89 0.18 16.86
CA LEU A 10 9.74 -0.27 15.76
C LEU A 10 11.25 -0.07 16.01
N ALA A 11 11.63 0.76 16.97
CA ALA A 11 13.04 1.09 17.24
C ALA A 11 13.95 -0.12 17.47
N PRO A 12 13.55 -1.15 18.26
CA PRO A 12 14.38 -2.35 18.44
C PRO A 12 14.58 -3.11 17.13
N LEU A 13 13.56 -3.18 16.28
CA LEU A 13 13.66 -3.83 14.97
C LEU A 13 14.56 -3.02 14.04
N ALA A 14 14.36 -1.70 13.97
CA ALA A 14 15.18 -0.80 13.16
C ALA A 14 16.66 -0.90 13.52
N GLY A 15 16.99 -0.97 14.83
CA GLY A 15 18.35 -1.20 15.31
C GLY A 15 18.97 -2.49 14.77
N ARG A 16 18.22 -3.58 14.74
CA ARG A 16 18.70 -4.88 14.22
C ARG A 16 19.00 -4.85 12.72
N PHE A 17 18.16 -4.17 11.92
CA PHE A 17 18.40 -3.97 10.49
C PHE A 17 19.64 -3.10 10.25
N ARG A 18 19.75 -1.97 10.94
CA ARG A 18 20.92 -1.09 10.87
C ARG A 18 22.21 -1.81 11.24
N ASP A 19 22.22 -2.58 12.34
CA ASP A 19 23.40 -3.31 12.82
C ASP A 19 23.81 -4.44 11.84
N ALA A 20 22.85 -4.93 11.04
CA ALA A 20 23.10 -5.85 9.94
C ALA A 20 23.49 -5.14 8.62
N GLY A 21 23.56 -3.80 8.60
CA GLY A 21 23.91 -3.01 7.41
C GLY A 21 22.75 -2.78 6.44
N HIS A 22 21.50 -2.92 6.90
CA HIS A 22 20.31 -2.76 6.10
C HIS A 22 19.47 -1.55 6.51
N ARG A 23 18.75 -0.97 5.54
CA ARG A 23 17.77 0.10 5.75
C ARG A 23 16.39 -0.50 5.98
N LEU A 24 15.61 0.12 6.87
CA LEU A 24 14.22 -0.27 7.15
C LEU A 24 13.32 0.95 7.08
N TYR A 25 12.17 0.81 6.44
CA TYR A 25 11.21 1.89 6.25
C TYR A 25 9.80 1.44 6.62
N LEU A 26 9.06 2.32 7.28
CA LEU A 26 7.60 2.24 7.40
C LEU A 26 6.99 2.83 6.13
N VAL A 27 5.99 2.18 5.55
CA VAL A 27 5.45 2.57 4.24
C VAL A 27 3.92 2.46 4.16
N GLY A 28 3.36 2.98 3.10
CA GLY A 28 1.98 2.73 2.70
C GLY A 28 0.93 3.46 3.52
N GLY A 29 -0.17 2.77 3.81
CA GLY A 29 -1.34 3.34 4.48
C GLY A 29 -1.02 3.93 5.85
N THR A 30 -0.14 3.30 6.62
CA THR A 30 0.26 3.78 7.94
C THR A 30 0.93 5.15 7.86
N VAL A 31 1.85 5.36 6.90
CA VAL A 31 2.50 6.67 6.72
C VAL A 31 1.48 7.73 6.34
N ARG A 32 0.59 7.44 5.37
CA ARG A 32 -0.51 8.35 4.99
C ARG A 32 -1.37 8.71 6.19
N ASP A 33 -1.79 7.73 6.99
CA ASP A 33 -2.74 7.91 8.09
C ASP A 33 -2.13 8.69 9.27
N LEU A 34 -0.81 8.85 9.33
CA LEU A 34 -0.15 9.78 10.23
C LEU A 34 -0.44 11.25 9.89
N PHE A 35 -0.66 11.57 8.61
CA PHE A 35 -1.01 12.92 8.14
C PHE A 35 -2.51 13.20 8.19
N VAL A 36 -3.35 12.17 8.21
CA VAL A 36 -4.80 12.31 8.28
C VAL A 36 -5.24 12.18 9.74
N ALA A 37 -6.11 13.06 10.20
CA ALA A 37 -6.72 12.97 11.52
C ALA A 37 -7.76 11.83 11.60
N SER A 38 -7.41 10.64 11.09
CA SER A 38 -8.22 9.44 11.25
C SER A 38 -8.12 8.95 12.69
N GLY A 39 -9.24 8.77 13.38
CA GLY A 39 -9.27 8.25 14.76
C GLY A 39 -8.89 6.76 14.88
N ARG A 40 -8.17 6.19 13.92
CA ARG A 40 -7.73 4.80 13.95
C ARG A 40 -6.39 4.71 14.67
N ASP A 41 -6.38 3.96 15.76
CA ASP A 41 -5.17 3.65 16.53
C ASP A 41 -4.61 2.25 16.19
N ASP A 42 -5.30 1.50 15.32
CA ASP A 42 -4.86 0.19 14.87
C ASP A 42 -4.22 0.32 13.47
N PHE A 43 -2.90 0.26 13.44
CA PHE A 43 -2.12 0.38 12.22
C PHE A 43 -1.62 -1.00 11.77
N ASP A 44 -1.92 -1.37 10.53
CA ASP A 44 -1.18 -2.43 9.85
C ASP A 44 0.22 -1.90 9.54
N LEU A 45 1.24 -2.44 10.17
CA LEU A 45 2.61 -1.96 10.02
C LEU A 45 3.28 -2.65 8.83
N ASP A 46 3.16 -2.02 7.66
CA ASP A 46 3.89 -2.42 6.46
C ASP A 46 5.30 -1.84 6.47
N LEU A 47 6.29 -2.73 6.39
CA LEU A 47 7.69 -2.36 6.36
C LEU A 47 8.33 -2.79 5.03
N THR A 48 9.29 -2.00 4.56
CA THR A 48 10.09 -2.35 3.39
C THR A 48 11.59 -2.12 3.66
N THR A 49 12.46 -2.89 2.98
CA THR A 49 13.89 -2.94 3.25
C THR A 49 14.69 -3.32 2.02
N ASP A 50 15.98 -2.98 1.97
CA ASP A 50 16.96 -3.49 1.01
C ASP A 50 17.43 -4.92 1.32
N ALA A 51 17.19 -5.42 2.55
CA ALA A 51 17.50 -6.78 2.93
C ALA A 51 16.71 -7.80 2.11
N ARG A 52 17.36 -8.90 1.73
CA ARG A 52 16.70 -10.04 1.06
C ARG A 52 16.04 -10.97 2.11
N PRO A 53 15.10 -11.84 1.72
CA PRO A 53 14.36 -12.67 2.66
C PRO A 53 15.22 -13.47 3.68
N PRO A 54 16.37 -14.06 3.30
CA PRO A 54 17.24 -14.71 4.28
C PRO A 54 17.83 -13.75 5.31
N GLU A 55 18.09 -12.50 4.93
CA GLU A 55 18.62 -11.44 5.79
C GLU A 55 17.52 -10.91 6.72
N ILE A 56 16.32 -10.69 6.19
CA ILE A 56 15.14 -10.33 6.99
C ILE A 56 14.92 -11.37 8.10
N LYS A 57 14.93 -12.66 7.76
CA LYS A 57 14.77 -13.75 8.76
C LYS A 57 15.83 -13.66 9.86
N ARG A 58 17.10 -13.42 9.50
CA ARG A 58 18.19 -13.25 10.50
C ARG A 58 17.95 -12.05 11.42
N CYS A 59 17.46 -10.92 10.88
CA CYS A 59 17.12 -9.76 11.69
C CYS A 59 15.95 -10.03 12.65
N LEU A 60 15.03 -10.92 12.29
CA LEU A 60 13.86 -11.29 13.09
C LEU A 60 14.16 -12.36 14.16
N GLU A 61 15.22 -13.15 13.99
CA GLU A 61 15.60 -14.19 14.95
C GLU A 61 15.81 -13.64 16.36
N GLY A 62 15.09 -14.19 17.35
CA GLY A 62 15.15 -13.76 18.74
C GLY A 62 14.49 -12.41 19.06
N TRP A 63 13.86 -11.77 18.05
CA TRP A 63 12.98 -10.61 18.23
C TRP A 63 11.52 -11.00 18.07
N ALA A 64 11.17 -11.76 17.04
CA ALA A 64 9.82 -12.22 16.78
C ALA A 64 9.52 -13.54 17.52
N ASP A 65 8.29 -13.66 18.03
CA ASP A 65 7.78 -14.91 18.63
C ASP A 65 7.42 -15.94 17.56
N ALA A 66 6.98 -15.49 16.39
CA ALA A 66 6.71 -16.32 15.21
C ALA A 66 7.13 -15.63 13.92
N ILE A 67 7.62 -16.44 12.97
CA ILE A 67 8.02 -15.99 11.63
C ILE A 67 7.36 -16.92 10.62
N TRP A 68 6.75 -16.36 9.57
CA TRP A 68 6.22 -17.15 8.45
C TRP A 68 6.73 -16.66 7.10
N THR A 69 6.86 -17.63 6.17
CA THR A 69 7.53 -17.44 4.88
C THR A 69 6.57 -17.60 3.69
N GLN A 70 5.26 -17.53 3.93
CA GLN A 70 4.25 -17.73 2.88
C GLN A 70 4.42 -16.76 1.70
N GLY A 71 4.90 -15.52 1.97
CA GLY A 71 5.21 -14.50 0.98
C GLY A 71 6.67 -14.47 0.48
N GLU A 72 7.53 -15.35 0.96
CA GLU A 72 9.00 -15.30 0.72
C GLU A 72 9.38 -15.25 -0.76
N LYS A 73 8.70 -16.02 -1.60
CA LYS A 73 8.91 -16.00 -3.06
C LYS A 73 8.62 -14.64 -3.71
N PHE A 74 7.87 -13.78 -3.01
CA PHE A 74 7.57 -12.40 -3.42
C PHE A 74 8.37 -11.37 -2.61
N GLY A 75 9.34 -11.82 -1.81
CA GLY A 75 10.17 -10.95 -1.00
C GLY A 75 9.60 -10.57 0.36
N THR A 76 8.44 -11.11 0.76
CA THR A 76 7.77 -10.77 2.01
C THR A 76 7.99 -11.84 3.08
N ILE A 77 8.42 -11.41 4.27
CA ILE A 77 8.49 -12.22 5.48
C ILE A 77 7.53 -11.63 6.50
N GLY A 78 6.65 -12.46 7.03
CA GLY A 78 5.76 -12.08 8.12
C GLY A 78 6.37 -12.41 9.47
N ALA A 79 6.07 -11.59 10.47
CA ALA A 79 6.50 -11.78 11.84
C ALA A 79 5.38 -11.42 12.82
N GLN A 80 5.36 -12.07 13.98
CA GLN A 80 4.46 -11.75 15.07
C GLN A 80 5.28 -11.54 16.33
N VAL A 81 4.91 -10.50 17.06
CA VAL A 81 5.47 -10.20 18.39
C VAL A 81 4.32 -10.09 19.37
N ARG A 82 4.48 -10.75 20.52
CA ARG A 82 3.55 -10.65 21.64
C ARG A 82 4.10 -9.72 22.70
N ASP A 83 3.39 -8.68 23.00
CA ASP A 83 3.66 -7.84 24.16
C ASP A 83 3.46 -8.67 25.44
N ARG A 84 4.50 -8.76 26.25
CA ARG A 84 4.51 -9.63 27.45
C ARG A 84 3.66 -9.10 28.58
N ASP A 85 3.43 -7.80 28.61
CA ASP A 85 2.70 -7.12 29.68
C ASP A 85 1.19 -7.10 29.40
N SER A 86 0.80 -6.75 28.18
CA SER A 86 -0.60 -6.67 27.75
C SER A 86 -1.14 -7.97 27.14
N GLY A 87 -0.25 -8.86 26.67
CA GLY A 87 -0.62 -10.06 25.90
C GLY A 87 -1.09 -9.75 24.47
N PHE A 88 -1.00 -8.48 24.03
CA PHE A 88 -1.39 -8.05 22.70
C PHE A 88 -0.41 -8.62 21.66
N GLU A 89 -0.94 -9.17 20.58
CA GLU A 89 -0.17 -9.72 19.46
C GLU A 89 -0.21 -8.75 18.29
N ARG A 90 0.98 -8.36 17.81
CA ARG A 90 1.12 -7.53 16.62
C ARG A 90 1.80 -8.29 15.50
N THR A 91 1.25 -8.11 14.31
CA THR A 91 1.75 -8.70 13.07
C THR A 91 2.49 -7.64 12.26
N TYR A 92 3.61 -8.03 11.66
CA TYR A 92 4.44 -7.21 10.79
C TYR A 92 4.63 -7.92 9.46
N GLU A 93 4.53 -7.18 8.38
CA GLU A 93 4.94 -7.63 7.06
C GLU A 93 6.16 -6.83 6.60
N ILE A 94 7.27 -7.53 6.36
CA ILE A 94 8.53 -6.91 5.94
C ILE A 94 8.84 -7.40 4.54
N THR A 95 8.89 -6.48 3.59
CA THR A 95 9.05 -6.78 2.18
C THR A 95 10.36 -6.21 1.65
N THR A 96 11.16 -7.01 0.95
CA THR A 96 12.31 -6.53 0.19
C THR A 96 11.85 -5.55 -0.90
N PHE A 97 12.58 -4.46 -1.13
CA PHE A 97 12.29 -3.53 -2.24
C PHE A 97 12.10 -4.28 -3.55
N ARG A 98 11.05 -3.94 -4.27
CA ARG A 98 10.70 -4.55 -5.54
C ARG A 98 10.73 -3.51 -6.65
N ALA A 99 11.36 -3.86 -7.77
CA ALA A 99 11.10 -3.26 -9.07
C ALA A 99 10.26 -4.28 -9.86
N GLU A 100 9.21 -3.85 -10.53
CA GLU A 100 8.45 -4.75 -11.38
C GLU A 100 9.13 -4.88 -12.75
N ALA A 101 9.30 -6.11 -13.20
CA ALA A 101 9.68 -6.39 -14.57
C ALA A 101 8.49 -7.11 -15.23
N TYR A 102 7.83 -6.40 -16.15
CA TYR A 102 6.82 -7.00 -17.01
C TYR A 102 7.50 -7.77 -18.13
N THR A 103 7.13 -9.05 -18.25
CA THR A 103 7.26 -9.79 -19.49
C THR A 103 5.85 -9.99 -20.02
N ASP A 104 5.57 -9.47 -21.22
CA ASP A 104 4.27 -9.49 -21.90
C ASP A 104 3.60 -10.85 -22.05
N GLU A 105 4.27 -11.95 -21.73
CA GLU A 105 3.82 -13.31 -21.98
C GLU A 105 3.44 -14.14 -20.74
N SER A 106 3.55 -13.61 -19.52
CA SER A 106 3.32 -14.41 -18.32
C SER A 106 2.29 -13.79 -17.37
N ARG A 107 1.23 -14.57 -17.05
CA ARG A 107 0.25 -14.25 -15.99
C ARG A 107 0.84 -14.27 -14.56
N LYS A 108 2.14 -14.54 -14.42
CA LYS A 108 2.84 -14.55 -13.12
C LYS A 108 3.86 -13.44 -13.13
N PRO A 109 3.71 -12.41 -12.28
CA PRO A 109 4.72 -11.37 -12.15
C PRO A 109 6.04 -12.00 -11.71
N HIS A 110 7.11 -11.77 -12.46
CA HIS A 110 8.45 -12.02 -11.99
C HIS A 110 8.83 -10.89 -11.03
N VAL A 111 9.00 -11.22 -9.76
CA VAL A 111 9.49 -10.25 -8.78
C VAL A 111 10.96 -9.98 -9.08
N VAL A 112 11.28 -8.74 -9.44
CA VAL A 112 12.64 -8.23 -9.50
C VAL A 112 12.86 -7.40 -8.25
N PHE A 113 13.90 -7.73 -7.48
CA PHE A 113 14.26 -6.94 -6.32
C PHE A 113 15.00 -5.68 -6.73
N ALA A 114 14.69 -4.57 -6.07
CA ALA A 114 15.38 -3.31 -6.24
C ALA A 114 16.40 -3.08 -5.12
N ASP A 115 17.32 -2.18 -5.35
CA ASP A 115 18.29 -1.74 -4.35
C ASP A 115 17.96 -0.36 -3.78
N GLU A 116 17.09 0.39 -4.48
CA GLU A 116 16.63 1.71 -4.07
C GLU A 116 15.13 1.72 -3.77
N ILE A 117 14.78 2.45 -2.70
CA ILE A 117 13.40 2.54 -2.21
C ILE A 117 12.46 3.23 -3.20
N GLU A 118 12.96 4.19 -3.99
CA GLU A 118 12.17 4.90 -4.99
C GLU A 118 11.54 3.95 -6.01
N ALA A 119 12.24 2.88 -6.36
CA ALA A 119 11.70 1.84 -7.24
C ALA A 119 10.52 1.10 -6.57
N ASP A 120 10.59 0.81 -5.27
CA ASP A 120 9.47 0.21 -4.53
C ASP A 120 8.30 1.17 -4.39
N LEU A 121 8.56 2.45 -4.14
CA LEU A 121 7.51 3.47 -4.02
C LEU A 121 6.83 3.77 -5.35
N SER A 122 7.58 3.77 -6.47
CA SER A 122 7.04 4.06 -7.81
C SER A 122 5.96 3.08 -8.27
N ARG A 123 6.04 1.82 -7.85
CA ARG A 123 5.10 0.77 -8.22
C ARG A 123 3.85 0.70 -7.33
N ARG A 124 3.72 1.56 -6.31
CA ARG A 124 2.53 1.61 -5.46
C ARG A 124 1.34 2.18 -6.22
N ASP A 125 0.15 1.96 -5.67
CA ASP A 125 -1.11 2.34 -6.33
C ASP A 125 -1.25 3.86 -6.55
N PHE A 126 -1.09 4.65 -5.48
CA PHE A 126 -1.27 6.10 -5.51
C PHE A 126 -0.14 6.82 -4.76
N THR A 127 0.13 8.08 -5.14
CA THR A 127 1.15 8.92 -4.51
C THR A 127 0.98 9.03 -3.01
N VAL A 128 -0.26 9.14 -2.54
CA VAL A 128 -0.61 9.20 -1.10
C VAL A 128 -0.21 7.95 -0.32
N ASN A 129 0.06 6.83 -0.98
CA ASN A 129 0.59 5.60 -0.41
C ASN A 129 2.05 5.33 -0.77
N ALA A 130 2.66 6.20 -1.60
CA ALA A 130 4.04 6.08 -2.08
C ALA A 130 5.01 6.95 -1.26
N MET A 131 4.75 7.03 0.04
CA MET A 131 5.58 7.70 1.03
C MET A 131 6.22 6.67 1.96
N ALA A 132 7.40 6.97 2.48
CA ALA A 132 8.12 6.14 3.42
C ALA A 132 8.71 6.97 4.57
N LEU A 133 8.77 6.37 5.76
CA LEU A 133 9.53 6.90 6.89
C LEU A 133 10.73 6.01 7.14
N GLU A 134 11.93 6.56 7.06
CA GLU A 134 13.16 5.85 7.39
C GLU A 134 13.26 5.62 8.90
N LEU A 135 13.48 4.37 9.30
CA LEU A 135 13.58 3.97 10.70
C LEU A 135 15.06 3.77 11.06
N THR A 136 15.62 4.69 11.84
CA THR A 136 17.05 4.72 12.15
C THR A 136 17.40 4.31 13.59
N GLY A 137 16.45 4.37 14.52
CA GLY A 137 16.60 4.01 15.93
C GLY A 137 15.84 4.92 16.89
N GLU A 138 16.02 4.69 18.21
CA GLU A 138 15.17 5.31 19.25
C GLU A 138 15.29 6.84 19.36
N ASP A 139 16.48 7.39 19.11
CA ASP A 139 16.77 8.81 19.34
C ASP A 139 16.71 9.67 18.05
N ASP A 140 16.48 9.06 16.90
CA ASP A 140 16.52 9.76 15.63
C ASP A 140 15.12 10.22 15.21
N VAL A 141 15.05 11.44 14.67
CA VAL A 141 13.85 11.91 13.99
C VAL A 141 13.75 11.20 12.64
N PRO A 142 12.69 10.44 12.37
CA PRO A 142 12.57 9.72 11.11
C PRO A 142 12.53 10.68 9.93
N THR A 143 13.20 10.32 8.86
CA THR A 143 13.18 11.09 7.61
C THR A 143 12.01 10.63 6.77
N LEU A 144 11.18 11.58 6.33
CA LEU A 144 10.13 11.31 5.34
C LEU A 144 10.75 11.31 3.94
N LEU A 145 10.54 10.22 3.22
CA LEU A 145 10.84 10.09 1.79
C LEU A 145 9.52 10.16 1.03
N ASP A 146 9.38 11.17 0.19
CA ASP A 146 8.18 11.43 -0.60
C ASP A 146 8.56 11.85 -2.03
N PRO A 147 9.12 10.94 -2.83
CA PRO A 147 9.62 11.26 -4.16
C PRO A 147 8.53 11.58 -5.18
N PHE A 148 7.26 11.35 -4.84
CA PHE A 148 6.11 11.53 -5.74
C PHE A 148 5.09 12.56 -5.24
N ASP A 149 5.48 13.41 -4.29
CA ASP A 149 4.63 14.47 -3.72
C ASP A 149 3.32 13.97 -3.07
N GLY A 150 3.34 12.78 -2.48
CA GLY A 150 2.15 12.16 -1.87
C GLY A 150 1.59 12.98 -0.71
N ALA A 151 2.43 13.63 0.09
CA ALA A 151 2.00 14.53 1.17
C ALA A 151 1.29 15.77 0.63
N VAL A 152 1.78 16.33 -0.49
CA VAL A 152 1.13 17.48 -1.17
C VAL A 152 -0.21 17.05 -1.76
N ASP A 153 -0.26 15.91 -2.44
CA ASP A 153 -1.50 15.36 -3.00
C ASP A 153 -2.55 15.11 -1.91
N LEU A 154 -2.12 14.57 -0.78
CA LEU A 154 -3.01 14.34 0.36
C LEU A 154 -3.56 15.65 0.92
N ALA A 155 -2.71 16.66 1.08
CA ALA A 155 -3.10 17.98 1.59
C ALA A 155 -4.02 18.74 0.62
N THR A 156 -3.79 18.59 -0.68
CA THR A 156 -4.60 19.23 -1.74
C THR A 156 -5.76 18.36 -2.23
N ARG A 157 -5.92 17.16 -1.64
CA ARG A 157 -6.97 16.20 -1.97
C ARG A 157 -6.93 15.75 -3.44
N VAL A 158 -5.75 15.49 -3.96
CA VAL A 158 -5.54 14.95 -5.31
C VAL A 158 -5.32 13.45 -5.25
N LEU A 159 -5.89 12.71 -6.18
CA LEU A 159 -5.63 11.28 -6.39
C LEU A 159 -4.92 11.08 -7.71
N ARG A 160 -3.67 10.64 -7.67
CA ARG A 160 -2.89 10.25 -8.85
C ARG A 160 -1.94 9.09 -8.53
N THR A 161 -1.45 8.43 -9.57
CA THR A 161 -0.47 7.37 -9.47
C THR A 161 0.96 7.94 -9.43
N PRO A 162 1.94 7.26 -8.80
CA PRO A 162 3.34 7.72 -8.78
C PRO A 162 3.96 7.84 -10.18
N ILE A 163 3.62 6.90 -11.04
CA ILE A 163 3.95 6.88 -12.48
C ILE A 163 2.64 6.96 -13.27
N GLY A 164 2.70 6.92 -14.60
CA GLY A 164 1.47 7.01 -15.43
C GLY A 164 0.40 6.00 -15.03
N PRO A 165 -0.89 6.40 -14.99
CA PRO A 165 -1.97 5.51 -14.56
C PRO A 165 -2.11 4.28 -15.45
N GLU A 166 -1.77 4.36 -16.75
CA GLU A 166 -1.80 3.24 -17.68
C GLU A 166 -0.82 2.14 -17.26
N ILE A 167 0.37 2.52 -16.82
CA ILE A 167 1.37 1.59 -16.29
C ILE A 167 0.82 0.97 -15.01
N SER A 168 0.38 1.79 -14.07
CA SER A 168 -0.14 1.34 -12.77
C SER A 168 -1.31 0.36 -12.91
N PHE A 169 -2.26 0.63 -13.82
CA PHE A 169 -3.43 -0.23 -14.03
C PHE A 169 -3.13 -1.45 -14.90
N SER A 170 -2.07 -1.40 -15.71
CA SER A 170 -1.54 -2.59 -16.38
C SER A 170 -0.96 -3.58 -15.37
N ASP A 171 -0.30 -3.07 -14.35
CA ASP A 171 0.31 -3.85 -13.27
C ASP A 171 -0.75 -4.58 -12.42
N ASP A 172 -1.75 -3.85 -11.98
CA ASP A 172 -2.87 -4.40 -11.22
C ASP A 172 -4.17 -3.64 -11.55
N PRO A 173 -5.04 -4.19 -12.41
CA PRO A 173 -6.30 -3.54 -12.76
C PRO A 173 -7.23 -3.29 -11.58
N LEU A 174 -7.08 -4.01 -10.45
CA LEU A 174 -7.86 -3.73 -9.24
C LEU A 174 -7.61 -2.32 -8.69
N ARG A 175 -6.48 -1.69 -9.03
CA ARG A 175 -6.19 -0.30 -8.63
C ARG A 175 -7.22 0.69 -9.15
N MET A 176 -7.90 0.39 -10.27
CA MET A 176 -9.03 1.19 -10.77
C MET A 176 -10.20 1.20 -9.78
N LEU A 177 -10.55 0.04 -9.20
CA LEU A 177 -11.59 -0.06 -8.18
C LEU A 177 -11.13 0.56 -6.85
N ARG A 178 -9.85 0.38 -6.50
CA ARG A 178 -9.24 1.05 -5.34
C ARG A 178 -9.33 2.57 -5.45
N ALA A 179 -9.20 3.17 -6.66
CA ALA A 179 -9.37 4.60 -6.87
C ALA A 179 -10.74 5.08 -6.38
N ALA A 180 -11.83 4.36 -6.69
CA ALA A 180 -13.17 4.69 -6.20
C ALA A 180 -13.23 4.73 -4.65
N ARG A 181 -12.58 3.78 -3.98
CA ARG A 181 -12.51 3.75 -2.51
C ARG A 181 -11.70 4.92 -1.95
N PHE A 182 -10.60 5.30 -2.58
CA PHE A 182 -9.79 6.45 -2.14
C PHE A 182 -10.53 7.78 -2.37
N ILE A 183 -11.25 7.92 -3.48
CA ILE A 183 -12.12 9.08 -3.74
C ILE A 183 -13.15 9.23 -2.62
N ALA A 184 -13.82 8.15 -2.25
CA ALA A 184 -14.86 8.18 -1.21
C ALA A 184 -14.27 8.29 0.20
N GLY A 185 -13.30 7.44 0.55
CA GLY A 185 -12.80 7.30 1.91
C GLY A 185 -11.90 8.44 2.38
N TYR A 186 -11.14 9.06 1.47
CA TYR A 186 -10.24 10.18 1.77
C TYR A 186 -10.67 11.49 1.13
N GLN A 187 -11.83 11.51 0.44
CA GLN A 187 -12.37 12.68 -0.28
C GLN A 187 -11.36 13.26 -1.27
N LEU A 188 -10.65 12.39 -1.99
CA LEU A 188 -9.68 12.78 -2.99
C LEU A 188 -10.35 12.98 -4.35
N SER A 189 -9.84 13.93 -5.13
CA SER A 189 -10.27 14.21 -6.50
C SER A 189 -9.29 13.56 -7.48
N PRO A 190 -9.75 12.64 -8.36
CA PRO A 190 -8.89 12.01 -9.34
C PRO A 190 -8.42 13.02 -10.38
N THR A 191 -7.18 12.90 -10.85
CA THR A 191 -6.70 13.69 -11.98
C THR A 191 -7.43 13.29 -13.27
N PRO A 192 -7.53 14.19 -14.27
CA PRO A 192 -8.15 13.87 -15.54
C PRO A 192 -7.52 12.67 -16.24
N GLU A 193 -6.19 12.54 -16.17
CA GLU A 193 -5.43 11.43 -16.76
C GLU A 193 -5.80 10.11 -16.09
N LEU A 194 -5.98 10.09 -14.77
CA LEU A 194 -6.43 8.91 -14.06
C LEU A 194 -7.83 8.49 -14.47
N VAL A 195 -8.76 9.44 -14.59
CA VAL A 195 -10.14 9.18 -15.04
C VAL A 195 -10.15 8.58 -16.44
N GLU A 196 -9.37 9.16 -17.37
CA GLU A 196 -9.32 8.68 -18.76
C GLU A 196 -8.72 7.28 -18.85
N ALA A 197 -7.62 7.03 -18.14
CA ALA A 197 -7.02 5.70 -18.08
C ALA A 197 -8.00 4.65 -17.52
N VAL A 198 -8.81 4.99 -16.51
CA VAL A 198 -9.83 4.06 -16.01
C VAL A 198 -10.89 3.76 -17.09
N ARG A 199 -11.35 4.76 -17.84
CA ARG A 199 -12.31 4.55 -18.93
C ARG A 199 -11.78 3.62 -20.02
N GLU A 200 -10.55 3.86 -20.44
CA GLU A 200 -9.90 3.05 -21.50
C GLU A 200 -9.59 1.63 -21.04
N MET A 201 -9.19 1.47 -19.77
CA MET A 201 -8.69 0.21 -19.24
C MET A 201 -9.73 -0.59 -18.44
N ALA A 202 -10.96 -0.08 -18.25
CA ALA A 202 -12.01 -0.77 -17.52
C ALA A 202 -12.19 -2.24 -17.90
N PRO A 203 -12.15 -2.65 -19.19
CA PRO A 203 -12.27 -4.05 -19.58
C PRO A 203 -11.18 -4.96 -19.00
N ARG A 204 -10.01 -4.43 -18.64
CA ARG A 204 -8.95 -5.23 -18.01
C ARG A 204 -9.31 -5.76 -16.62
N LEU A 205 -10.39 -5.26 -16.00
CA LEU A 205 -10.86 -5.77 -14.72
C LEU A 205 -11.29 -7.26 -14.81
N GLU A 206 -11.60 -7.77 -16.00
CA GLU A 206 -11.95 -9.17 -16.23
C GLU A 206 -10.89 -10.19 -15.78
N ILE A 207 -9.60 -9.78 -15.73
CA ILE A 207 -8.51 -10.65 -15.27
C ILE A 207 -8.38 -10.74 -13.76
N VAL A 208 -9.08 -9.85 -13.03
CA VAL A 208 -9.08 -9.82 -11.56
C VAL A 208 -10.08 -10.83 -11.02
N SER A 209 -9.72 -11.57 -9.99
CA SER A 209 -10.65 -12.52 -9.38
C SER A 209 -11.85 -11.83 -8.73
N ALA A 210 -13.02 -12.49 -8.82
CA ALA A 210 -14.26 -11.97 -8.23
C ALA A 210 -14.14 -11.73 -6.72
N GLU A 211 -13.33 -12.52 -6.02
CA GLU A 211 -13.08 -12.34 -4.58
C GLU A 211 -12.38 -11.01 -4.30
N ARG A 212 -11.33 -10.67 -5.07
CA ARG A 212 -10.61 -9.40 -4.91
C ARG A 212 -11.50 -8.20 -5.24
N ILE A 213 -12.34 -8.32 -6.28
CA ILE A 213 -13.31 -7.27 -6.65
C ILE A 213 -14.31 -7.07 -5.53
N ARG A 214 -14.90 -8.17 -5.01
CA ARG A 214 -15.86 -8.12 -3.90
C ARG A 214 -15.23 -7.48 -2.65
N ASP A 215 -14.05 -7.92 -2.25
CA ASP A 215 -13.37 -7.42 -1.05
C ASP A 215 -13.07 -5.92 -1.14
N GLU A 216 -12.74 -5.42 -2.32
CA GLU A 216 -12.51 -3.98 -2.53
C GLU A 216 -13.83 -3.18 -2.59
N LEU A 217 -14.88 -3.77 -3.19
CA LEU A 217 -16.22 -3.19 -3.19
C LEU A 217 -16.78 -3.10 -1.76
N ASP A 218 -16.65 -4.17 -0.97
CA ASP A 218 -17.09 -4.19 0.43
C ASP A 218 -16.39 -3.07 1.24
N LYS A 219 -15.08 -2.88 1.03
CA LYS A 219 -14.32 -1.76 1.64
C LYS A 219 -14.83 -0.39 1.19
N LEU A 220 -15.25 -0.23 -0.07
CA LEU A 220 -15.84 1.00 -0.57
C LEU A 220 -17.21 1.26 0.09
N LEU A 221 -18.04 0.23 0.24
CA LEU A 221 -19.40 0.37 0.76
C LEU A 221 -19.45 0.72 2.26
N VAL A 222 -18.41 0.38 3.02
CA VAL A 222 -18.35 0.66 4.48
C VAL A 222 -17.70 1.99 4.83
N VAL A 223 -17.25 2.81 3.86
CA VAL A 223 -16.79 4.17 4.15
C VAL A 223 -17.98 5.06 4.50
N ASP A 224 -17.76 6.13 5.27
CA ASP A 224 -18.83 7.01 5.74
C ASP A 224 -19.67 7.62 4.59
N HIS A 225 -19.05 7.92 3.46
CA HIS A 225 -19.68 8.57 2.30
C HIS A 225 -19.31 7.88 0.98
N PRO A 226 -19.86 6.69 0.66
CA PRO A 226 -19.46 5.91 -0.51
C PRO A 226 -19.91 6.50 -1.84
N ALA A 227 -20.85 7.45 -1.84
CA ALA A 227 -21.51 7.95 -3.05
C ALA A 227 -20.53 8.44 -4.13
N ALA A 228 -19.51 9.23 -3.75
CA ALA A 228 -18.53 9.75 -4.72
C ALA A 228 -17.76 8.62 -5.43
N GLY A 229 -17.38 7.57 -4.70
CA GLY A 229 -16.74 6.38 -5.28
C GLY A 229 -17.68 5.60 -6.19
N LEU A 230 -18.94 5.41 -5.79
CA LEU A 230 -19.94 4.72 -6.62
C LEU A 230 -20.22 5.49 -7.91
N TRP A 231 -20.33 6.82 -7.85
CA TRP A 231 -20.47 7.64 -9.05
C TRP A 231 -19.25 7.54 -9.96
N PHE A 232 -18.03 7.52 -9.40
CA PHE A 232 -16.82 7.31 -10.18
C PHE A 232 -16.86 5.98 -10.95
N LEU A 233 -17.32 4.87 -10.32
CA LEU A 233 -17.47 3.59 -10.99
C LEU A 233 -18.45 3.64 -12.16
N VAL A 234 -19.57 4.34 -11.98
CA VAL A 234 -20.61 4.50 -13.03
C VAL A 234 -20.12 5.40 -14.17
N ASP A 235 -19.56 6.57 -13.84
CA ASP A 235 -19.17 7.59 -14.83
C ASP A 235 -17.95 7.19 -15.67
N THR A 236 -17.13 6.26 -15.17
CA THR A 236 -16.00 5.68 -15.91
C THR A 236 -16.34 4.39 -16.66
N GLY A 237 -17.54 3.83 -16.48
CA GLY A 237 -17.93 2.53 -17.06
C GLY A 237 -17.28 1.32 -16.36
N LEU A 238 -16.57 1.54 -15.24
CA LEU A 238 -15.93 0.45 -14.53
C LEU A 238 -16.97 -0.49 -13.88
N ALA A 239 -18.11 0.05 -13.42
CA ALA A 239 -19.19 -0.73 -12.86
C ALA A 239 -19.79 -1.74 -13.83
N ASP A 240 -19.82 -1.43 -15.12
CA ASP A 240 -20.36 -2.32 -16.17
C ASP A 240 -19.60 -3.66 -16.24
N GLN A 241 -18.35 -3.70 -15.77
CA GLN A 241 -17.50 -4.87 -15.84
C GLN A 241 -17.82 -5.93 -14.75
N PHE A 242 -18.47 -5.54 -13.64
CA PHE A 242 -18.69 -6.46 -12.51
C PHE A 242 -20.02 -6.28 -11.78
N LEU A 243 -20.71 -5.14 -11.94
CA LEU A 243 -21.99 -4.83 -11.29
C LEU A 243 -22.88 -3.97 -12.21
N PRO A 244 -23.34 -4.53 -13.34
CA PRO A 244 -24.10 -3.78 -14.35
C PRO A 244 -25.45 -3.25 -13.82
N GLU A 245 -25.95 -3.76 -12.70
CA GLU A 245 -27.14 -3.26 -12.02
C GLU A 245 -26.92 -1.84 -11.48
N LEU A 246 -25.71 -1.50 -11.08
CA LEU A 246 -25.42 -0.18 -10.49
C LEU A 246 -25.67 0.97 -11.48
N PRO A 247 -25.12 0.99 -12.70
CA PRO A 247 -25.48 2.01 -13.69
C PRO A 247 -26.97 1.96 -14.11
N ALA A 248 -27.60 0.78 -14.09
CA ALA A 248 -29.01 0.63 -14.39
C ALA A 248 -29.95 1.28 -13.34
N MET A 249 -29.47 1.51 -12.13
CA MET A 249 -30.20 2.23 -11.08
C MET A 249 -30.19 3.76 -11.26
N ARG A 250 -29.46 4.27 -12.25
CA ARG A 250 -29.43 5.69 -12.60
C ARG A 250 -30.74 6.08 -13.26
N LEU A 251 -31.64 6.75 -12.53
CA LEU A 251 -32.90 7.29 -13.00
C LEU A 251 -32.70 8.70 -13.58
#